data_e8d011af46d39e34d033ea4d875408e5
#
_entry.id   e8d011af46d39e34d033ea4d875408e5
#
_cell.length_a   1.000
_cell.length_b   1.000
_cell.length_c   1.000
_cell.angle_alpha   90.00
_cell.angle_beta   90.00
_cell.angle_gamma   90.00
#
_symmetry.space_group_name_H-M   'P 1'
#
loop_
_entity.id
_entity.type
_entity.pdbx_description
1 polymer ?
#
loop_
_entity_poly.entity_id
_entity_poly.type
_entity_poly.pdbx_seq_one_letter_code
_entity_poly.pdbx_strand_id
1 'polypeptide(L)'
;MAFNLQSFLQKSGRSLRVWNRTLSKASELESVGAIVEKNGPKALAKECDVLFSMLFDDAALKQICEEVTAAPPKKDLIWVDCSTVYPATTKEVAAKVQSHGVRFAACPMFGRPDAAKAKLLVGAFAGEETLKLGVRPYIEAMTRAIIDVGTEPHHGTTQKLCGNFFIASCIEMISEAVTLADKSGLSRQNVLDFINTMLPCPVIQGYGTRICEDNLAISPSNPGFAVKGGLKDVGLMRRLADETSTKLHIADIVYEHLEKQLEKGHGDLDWGSVVLSVREESGLPGEVEK
;
A
#
# COMPACT_ATOMS: atom_id res chain seq x y z
N MET A 1 -4.99 10.23 1.19
CA MET A 1 -3.98 10.73 2.15
C MET A 1 -3.82 12.25 2.01
N ALA A 2 -3.30 12.77 0.91
CA ALA A 2 -3.01 14.22 0.77
C ALA A 2 -4.21 15.15 1.00
N PHE A 3 -5.40 14.83 0.48
CA PHE A 3 -6.63 15.59 0.79
C PHE A 3 -6.91 15.69 2.29
N ASN A 4 -6.77 14.58 3.03
CA ASN A 4 -7.02 14.56 4.47
C ASN A 4 -5.99 15.37 5.24
N LEU A 5 -4.72 15.29 4.81
CA LEU A 5 -3.65 16.06 5.41
C LEU A 5 -3.80 17.56 5.14
N GLN A 6 -4.19 17.93 3.90
CA GLN A 6 -4.52 19.32 3.57
C GLN A 6 -5.66 19.85 4.45
N SER A 7 -6.76 19.10 4.57
CA SER A 7 -7.89 19.48 5.43
C SER A 7 -7.50 19.64 6.91
N PHE A 8 -6.54 18.83 7.37
CA PHE A 8 -5.99 18.96 8.74
C PHE A 8 -5.18 20.24 8.89
N LEU A 9 -4.28 20.53 7.95
CA LEU A 9 -3.40 21.70 7.98
C LEU A 9 -4.16 23.02 7.89
N GLN A 10 -5.23 23.09 7.08
CA GLN A 10 -6.07 24.26 6.93
C GLN A 10 -6.68 24.74 8.26
N LYS A 11 -6.96 23.86 9.21
CA LYS A 11 -7.47 24.24 10.53
C LYS A 11 -6.50 25.13 11.32
N SER A 12 -5.22 25.10 10.97
CA SER A 12 -4.17 25.92 11.57
C SER A 12 -3.62 26.98 10.60
N GLY A 13 -4.34 27.29 9.51
CA GLY A 13 -3.95 28.28 8.50
C GLY A 13 -2.74 27.86 7.67
N ARG A 14 -2.39 26.57 7.64
CA ARG A 14 -1.26 26.04 6.86
C ARG A 14 -1.74 25.32 5.62
N SER A 15 -0.88 25.23 4.61
CA SER A 15 -1.14 24.51 3.36
C SER A 15 -0.12 23.40 3.15
N LEU A 16 -0.59 22.26 2.61
CA LEU A 16 0.26 21.17 2.17
C LEU A 16 0.97 21.55 0.87
N ARG A 17 2.28 21.32 0.79
CA ARG A 17 2.99 21.31 -0.48
C ARG A 17 2.97 19.89 -1.03
N VAL A 18 2.68 19.73 -2.31
CA VAL A 18 2.56 18.42 -2.95
C VAL A 18 3.39 18.38 -4.22
N TRP A 19 4.02 17.24 -4.45
CA TRP A 19 4.69 16.93 -5.69
C TRP A 19 4.32 15.51 -6.16
N ASN A 20 4.26 15.35 -7.46
CA ASN A 20 4.13 14.06 -8.11
C ASN A 20 4.95 14.07 -9.40
N ARG A 21 5.59 12.96 -9.74
CA ARG A 21 6.32 12.82 -11.03
C ARG A 21 5.45 13.21 -12.24
N THR A 22 4.17 12.88 -12.19
CA THR A 22 3.16 13.37 -13.14
C THR A 22 2.44 14.56 -12.50
N LEU A 23 2.86 15.79 -12.80
CA LEU A 23 2.36 17.00 -12.15
C LEU A 23 0.84 17.17 -12.21
N SER A 24 0.19 16.74 -13.29
CA SER A 24 -1.27 16.79 -13.41
C SER A 24 -1.99 16.02 -12.29
N LYS A 25 -1.40 14.95 -11.74
CA LYS A 25 -1.97 14.24 -10.59
C LYS A 25 -1.89 15.02 -9.27
N ALA A 26 -0.97 15.97 -9.17
CA ALA A 26 -0.87 16.85 -8.01
C ALA A 26 -1.83 18.05 -8.13
N SER A 27 -2.14 18.49 -9.35
CA SER A 27 -2.97 19.67 -9.60
C SER A 27 -4.40 19.55 -9.07
N GLU A 28 -4.93 18.33 -8.95
CA GLU A 28 -6.26 18.10 -8.33
C GLU A 28 -6.34 18.64 -6.89
N LEU A 29 -5.20 18.70 -6.20
CA LEU A 29 -5.11 19.17 -4.82
C LEU A 29 -5.09 20.70 -4.70
N GLU A 30 -4.87 21.42 -5.79
CA GLU A 30 -4.94 22.89 -5.82
C GLU A 30 -6.36 23.37 -5.50
N SER A 31 -7.38 22.62 -5.95
CA SER A 31 -8.78 22.95 -5.70
C SER A 31 -9.16 22.94 -4.21
N VAL A 32 -8.37 22.28 -3.37
CA VAL A 32 -8.55 22.24 -1.91
C VAL A 32 -7.48 23.07 -1.18
N GLY A 33 -6.73 23.90 -1.89
CA GLY A 33 -5.78 24.86 -1.31
C GLY A 33 -4.39 24.29 -1.02
N ALA A 34 -4.01 23.14 -1.60
CA ALA A 34 -2.63 22.67 -1.57
C ALA A 34 -1.78 23.43 -2.58
N ILE A 35 -0.48 23.51 -2.35
CA ILE A 35 0.50 24.17 -3.20
C ILE A 35 1.24 23.10 -4.00
N VAL A 36 1.14 23.13 -5.33
CA VAL A 36 1.88 22.21 -6.20
C VAL A 36 3.31 22.70 -6.36
N GLU A 37 4.25 21.88 -5.88
CA GLU A 37 5.68 22.09 -6.07
C GLU A 37 6.10 21.59 -7.46
N LYS A 38 6.74 22.43 -8.25
CA LYS A 38 7.15 22.11 -9.63
C LYS A 38 8.65 21.75 -9.75
N ASN A 39 9.44 22.10 -8.72
CA ASN A 39 10.89 21.93 -8.71
C ASN A 39 11.36 20.62 -8.05
N GLY A 40 10.42 19.70 -7.79
CA GLY A 40 10.73 18.35 -7.32
C GLY A 40 10.97 18.18 -5.81
N PRO A 41 11.32 16.95 -5.40
CA PRO A 41 11.54 16.60 -4.00
C PRO A 41 12.62 17.42 -3.30
N LYS A 42 13.67 17.83 -4.02
CA LYS A 42 14.73 18.68 -3.49
C LYS A 42 14.21 20.03 -2.98
N ALA A 43 13.22 20.63 -3.67
CA ALA A 43 12.61 21.87 -3.23
C ALA A 43 11.77 21.66 -1.97
N LEU A 44 10.99 20.56 -1.91
CA LEU A 44 10.24 20.17 -0.72
C LEU A 44 11.16 19.97 0.49
N ALA A 45 12.29 19.29 0.31
CA ALA A 45 13.25 19.03 1.38
C ALA A 45 13.89 20.31 1.95
N LYS A 46 13.97 21.38 1.18
CA LYS A 46 14.49 22.68 1.63
C LYS A 46 13.48 23.54 2.37
N GLU A 47 12.19 23.35 2.12
CA GLU A 47 11.15 24.25 2.60
C GLU A 47 10.27 23.65 3.69
N CYS A 48 10.07 22.33 3.68
CA CYS A 48 9.16 21.65 4.59
C CYS A 48 9.85 21.23 5.89
N ASP A 49 9.08 21.20 7.00
CA ASP A 49 9.52 20.63 8.28
C ASP A 49 9.32 19.11 8.31
N VAL A 50 8.26 18.64 7.61
CA VAL A 50 7.91 17.23 7.51
C VAL A 50 7.64 16.88 6.05
N LEU A 51 8.30 15.84 5.57
CA LEU A 51 8.12 15.27 4.24
C LEU A 51 7.43 13.90 4.38
N PHE A 52 6.33 13.69 3.66
CA PHE A 52 5.72 12.37 3.52
C PHE A 52 5.94 11.86 2.09
N SER A 53 6.34 10.60 1.95
CA SER A 53 6.42 9.93 0.65
C SER A 53 5.47 8.72 0.58
N MET A 54 4.90 8.50 -0.61
CA MET A 54 4.11 7.33 -0.96
C MET A 54 4.49 6.95 -2.40
N LEU A 55 5.37 6.00 -2.54
CA LEU A 55 6.04 5.63 -3.80
C LEU A 55 5.70 4.18 -4.15
N PHE A 56 5.90 3.82 -5.41
CA PHE A 56 5.49 2.51 -5.89
C PHE A 56 6.43 1.39 -5.45
N ASP A 57 7.76 1.62 -5.54
CA ASP A 57 8.79 0.59 -5.36
C ASP A 57 10.11 1.13 -4.77
N ASP A 58 11.05 0.22 -4.56
CA ASP A 58 12.39 0.49 -4.04
C ASP A 58 13.17 1.47 -4.92
N ALA A 59 13.06 1.33 -6.25
CA ALA A 59 13.78 2.18 -7.20
C ALA A 59 13.29 3.63 -7.08
N ALA A 60 11.98 3.85 -6.99
CA ALA A 60 11.40 5.15 -6.80
C ALA A 60 11.83 5.77 -5.46
N LEU A 61 11.85 4.99 -4.37
CA LEU A 61 12.28 5.49 -3.06
C LEU A 61 13.76 5.89 -3.06
N LYS A 62 14.64 5.08 -3.68
CA LYS A 62 16.06 5.39 -3.84
C LYS A 62 16.26 6.65 -4.68
N GLN A 63 15.53 6.78 -5.79
CA GLN A 63 15.60 7.99 -6.63
C GLN A 63 15.22 9.24 -5.83
N ILE A 64 14.10 9.21 -5.09
CA ILE A 64 13.69 10.35 -4.25
C ILE A 64 14.72 10.64 -3.16
N CYS A 65 15.34 9.62 -2.59
CA CYS A 65 16.42 9.78 -1.62
C CYS A 65 17.60 10.57 -2.21
N GLU A 66 18.03 10.25 -3.44
CA GLU A 66 19.07 11.02 -4.15
C GLU A 66 18.66 12.48 -4.32
N GLU A 67 17.43 12.75 -4.74
CA GLU A 67 16.94 14.10 -4.96
C GLU A 67 16.84 14.92 -3.67
N VAL A 68 16.36 14.30 -2.57
CA VAL A 68 16.27 14.94 -1.24
C VAL A 68 17.64 15.30 -0.69
N THR A 69 18.66 14.45 -0.94
CA THR A 69 20.02 14.63 -0.44
C THR A 69 20.96 15.37 -1.41
N ALA A 70 20.51 15.70 -2.63
CA ALA A 70 21.30 16.38 -3.66
C ALA A 70 21.73 17.83 -3.28
N ALA A 71 21.17 18.39 -2.23
CA ALA A 71 21.61 19.65 -1.60
C ALA A 71 21.24 19.61 -0.11
N PRO A 72 21.85 20.45 0.74
CA PRO A 72 21.50 20.49 2.15
C PRO A 72 19.99 20.65 2.33
N PRO A 73 19.32 19.70 3.01
CA PRO A 73 17.90 19.79 3.33
C PRO A 73 17.67 20.85 4.43
N LYS A 74 16.43 21.20 4.69
CA LYS A 74 16.07 22.05 5.83
C LYS A 74 16.58 21.39 7.14
N LYS A 75 17.13 22.21 8.01
CA LYS A 75 17.56 21.76 9.32
C LYS A 75 16.39 21.10 10.07
N ASP A 76 16.65 19.96 10.70
CA ASP A 76 15.68 19.17 11.46
C ASP A 76 14.50 18.62 10.62
N LEU A 77 14.67 18.53 9.28
CA LEU A 77 13.68 17.88 8.43
C LEU A 77 13.38 16.47 8.91
N ILE A 78 12.10 16.17 9.02
CA ILE A 78 11.61 14.81 9.28
C ILE A 78 11.06 14.23 7.97
N TRP A 79 11.52 13.05 7.58
CA TRP A 79 10.96 12.31 6.46
C TRP A 79 10.25 11.05 6.94
N VAL A 80 8.95 10.92 6.65
CA VAL A 80 8.13 9.74 6.93
C VAL A 80 7.80 9.06 5.61
N ASP A 81 8.37 7.88 5.37
CA ASP A 81 8.02 7.09 4.18
C ASP A 81 6.83 6.17 4.46
N CYS A 82 5.79 6.28 3.62
CA CYS A 82 4.56 5.51 3.71
C CYS A 82 4.47 4.39 2.66
N SER A 83 5.55 4.16 1.91
CA SER A 83 5.61 3.23 0.79
C SER A 83 5.68 1.76 1.24
N THR A 84 5.27 0.84 0.35
CA THR A 84 5.56 -0.59 0.51
C THR A 84 6.81 -0.93 -0.28
N VAL A 85 7.92 -1.01 0.44
CA VAL A 85 9.25 -1.26 -0.10
C VAL A 85 9.96 -2.35 0.72
N TYR A 86 11.10 -2.81 0.22
CA TYR A 86 11.88 -3.84 0.87
C TYR A 86 12.53 -3.32 2.18
N PRO A 87 12.56 -4.09 3.28
CA PRO A 87 13.12 -3.63 4.55
C PRO A 87 14.59 -3.19 4.47
N ALA A 88 15.42 -3.87 3.68
CA ALA A 88 16.82 -3.46 3.49
C ALA A 88 16.92 -2.11 2.75
N THR A 89 16.01 -1.83 1.79
CA THR A 89 15.94 -0.51 1.14
C THR A 89 15.58 0.59 2.13
N THR A 90 14.66 0.31 3.06
CA THR A 90 14.33 1.24 4.15
C THR A 90 15.54 1.53 5.03
N LYS A 91 16.34 0.50 5.39
CA LYS A 91 17.59 0.67 6.15
C LYS A 91 18.60 1.54 5.41
N GLU A 92 18.81 1.26 4.12
CA GLU A 92 19.75 1.99 3.26
C GLU A 92 19.36 3.47 3.17
N VAL A 93 18.09 3.75 2.86
CA VAL A 93 17.58 5.12 2.74
C VAL A 93 17.64 5.86 4.08
N ALA A 94 17.22 5.21 5.18
CA ALA A 94 17.30 5.81 6.51
C ALA A 94 18.75 6.22 6.86
N ALA A 95 19.71 5.33 6.67
CA ALA A 95 21.13 5.61 6.95
C ALA A 95 21.65 6.78 6.08
N LYS A 96 21.30 6.78 4.78
CA LYS A 96 21.71 7.84 3.86
C LYS A 96 21.15 9.20 4.25
N VAL A 97 19.84 9.32 4.47
CA VAL A 97 19.25 10.63 4.79
C VAL A 97 19.68 11.12 6.17
N GLN A 98 19.88 10.22 7.14
CA GLN A 98 20.40 10.56 8.47
C GLN A 98 21.81 11.15 8.40
N SER A 99 22.68 10.65 7.50
CA SER A 99 24.01 11.23 7.28
C SER A 99 23.97 12.66 6.72
N HIS A 100 22.81 13.09 6.19
CA HIS A 100 22.55 14.46 5.73
C HIS A 100 21.72 15.29 6.74
N GLY A 101 21.57 14.82 7.98
CA GLY A 101 20.84 15.52 9.04
C GLY A 101 19.32 15.42 8.96
N VAL A 102 18.77 14.53 8.13
CA VAL A 102 17.32 14.27 8.06
C VAL A 102 16.94 13.17 9.03
N ARG A 103 15.92 13.40 9.85
CA ARG A 103 15.34 12.36 10.72
C ARG A 103 14.36 11.51 9.91
N PHE A 104 14.45 10.19 10.01
CA PHE A 104 13.68 9.29 9.17
C PHE A 104 12.81 8.32 9.99
N ALA A 105 11.58 8.11 9.51
CA ALA A 105 10.69 7.07 9.99
C ALA A 105 9.98 6.39 8.81
N ALA A 106 9.52 5.16 9.02
CA ALA A 106 8.65 4.47 8.08
C ALA A 106 7.25 4.30 8.70
N CYS A 107 6.23 4.59 7.90
CA CYS A 107 4.84 4.38 8.27
C CYS A 107 4.04 3.84 7.08
N PRO A 108 4.39 2.66 6.53
CA PRO A 108 3.63 2.09 5.42
C PRO A 108 2.18 1.88 5.80
N MET A 109 1.29 2.10 4.81
CA MET A 109 -0.15 2.18 5.02
C MET A 109 -0.86 0.93 4.52
N PHE A 110 -1.80 0.42 5.32
CA PHE A 110 -2.77 -0.58 4.91
C PHE A 110 -4.08 0.09 4.54
N GLY A 111 -4.63 -0.31 3.41
CA GLY A 111 -5.92 0.16 2.89
C GLY A 111 -5.82 0.63 1.44
N ARG A 112 -6.94 0.48 0.74
CA ARG A 112 -7.12 0.89 -0.67
C ARG A 112 -7.42 2.39 -0.77
N PRO A 113 -7.51 2.96 -1.99
CA PRO A 113 -7.78 4.39 -2.17
C PRO A 113 -9.09 4.88 -1.52
N ASP A 114 -10.13 4.07 -1.49
CA ASP A 114 -11.40 4.35 -0.80
C ASP A 114 -11.21 4.51 0.72
N ALA A 115 -10.48 3.59 1.35
CA ALA A 115 -10.10 3.70 2.76
C ALA A 115 -9.23 4.93 3.03
N ALA A 116 -8.30 5.25 2.11
CA ALA A 116 -7.49 6.46 2.19
C ALA A 116 -8.34 7.73 2.16
N LYS A 117 -9.35 7.78 1.28
CA LYS A 117 -10.29 8.90 1.17
C LYS A 117 -11.12 9.05 2.45
N ALA A 118 -11.57 7.93 3.01
CA ALA A 118 -12.40 7.87 4.21
C ALA A 118 -11.63 8.00 5.54
N LYS A 119 -10.30 8.19 5.54
CA LYS A 119 -9.42 8.19 6.73
C LYS A 119 -9.39 6.86 7.48
N LEU A 120 -9.63 5.76 6.80
CA LEU A 120 -9.71 4.42 7.37
C LEU A 120 -8.41 3.61 7.20
N LEU A 121 -7.31 4.26 6.79
CA LEU A 121 -6.02 3.57 6.70
C LEU A 121 -5.53 3.11 8.08
N VAL A 122 -4.66 2.11 8.08
CA VAL A 122 -3.89 1.68 9.25
C VAL A 122 -2.42 1.86 8.93
N GLY A 123 -1.68 2.59 9.77
CA GLY A 123 -0.24 2.80 9.59
C GLY A 123 0.58 1.84 10.47
N ALA A 124 1.60 1.20 9.90
CA ALA A 124 2.62 0.47 10.68
C ALA A 124 3.79 1.42 10.93
N PHE A 125 3.85 2.03 12.11
CA PHE A 125 4.72 3.16 12.38
C PHE A 125 5.98 2.73 13.14
N ALA A 126 7.14 2.98 12.56
CA ALA A 126 8.45 2.70 13.14
C ALA A 126 9.38 3.92 12.98
N GLY A 127 10.09 4.23 14.04
CA GLY A 127 11.04 5.34 14.10
C GLY A 127 11.32 5.79 15.53
N GLU A 128 12.25 6.72 15.71
CA GLU A 128 12.58 7.27 17.00
C GLU A 128 11.35 7.86 17.73
N GLU A 129 11.23 7.64 19.03
CA GLU A 129 10.04 8.03 19.82
C GLU A 129 9.71 9.51 19.73
N THR A 130 10.73 10.38 19.86
CA THR A 130 10.52 11.83 19.80
C THR A 130 10.06 12.29 18.42
N LEU A 131 10.54 11.63 17.36
CA LEU A 131 10.08 11.85 15.99
C LEU A 131 8.63 11.39 15.84
N LYS A 132 8.31 10.18 16.30
CA LYS A 132 6.94 9.64 16.23
C LYS A 132 5.93 10.55 16.91
N LEU A 133 6.24 11.06 18.11
CA LEU A 133 5.39 12.02 18.82
C LEU A 133 5.15 13.30 18.00
N GLY A 134 6.18 13.84 17.35
CA GLY A 134 6.09 15.08 16.57
C GLY A 134 5.24 14.96 15.32
N VAL A 135 5.20 13.78 14.67
CA VAL A 135 4.45 13.58 13.40
C VAL A 135 3.14 12.82 13.57
N ARG A 136 2.89 12.21 14.72
CA ARG A 136 1.67 11.47 15.02
C ARG A 136 0.38 12.19 14.61
N PRO A 137 0.16 13.49 14.93
CA PRO A 137 -1.07 14.19 14.53
C PRO A 137 -1.33 14.21 13.03
N TYR A 138 -0.28 14.25 12.21
CA TYR A 138 -0.40 14.22 10.75
C TYR A 138 -0.80 12.82 10.26
N ILE A 139 -0.26 11.77 10.88
CA ILE A 139 -0.61 10.37 10.55
C ILE A 139 -2.05 10.08 10.97
N GLU A 140 -2.47 10.50 12.15
CA GLU A 140 -3.85 10.38 12.67
C GLU A 140 -4.87 11.13 11.79
N ALA A 141 -4.44 12.21 11.10
CA ALA A 141 -5.28 12.88 10.12
C ALA A 141 -5.61 12.01 8.89
N MET A 142 -4.84 10.95 8.63
CA MET A 142 -4.97 10.06 7.46
C MET A 142 -5.41 8.65 7.81
N THR A 143 -5.35 8.25 9.08
CA THR A 143 -5.53 6.87 9.54
C THR A 143 -6.64 6.77 10.59
N ARG A 144 -7.22 5.56 10.72
CA ARG A 144 -8.09 5.19 11.85
C ARG A 144 -7.34 4.57 13.01
N ALA A 145 -6.15 4.03 12.73
CA ALA A 145 -5.31 3.36 13.74
C ALA A 145 -3.84 3.39 13.32
N ILE A 146 -2.97 3.34 14.31
CA ILE A 146 -1.51 3.24 14.15
C ILE A 146 -1.05 2.03 14.96
N ILE A 147 -0.33 1.12 14.30
CA ILE A 147 0.38 0.02 14.94
C ILE A 147 1.81 0.50 15.15
N ASP A 148 2.21 0.67 16.39
CA ASP A 148 3.59 1.00 16.73
C ASP A 148 4.44 -0.27 16.64
N VAL A 149 5.49 -0.23 15.83
CA VAL A 149 6.41 -1.36 15.59
C VAL A 149 7.84 -1.07 16.04
N GLY A 150 8.00 -0.11 16.93
CA GLY A 150 9.28 0.21 17.58
C GLY A 150 10.09 1.30 16.89
N THR A 151 11.38 1.33 17.20
CA THR A 151 12.27 2.44 16.82
C THR A 151 12.97 2.28 15.49
N GLU A 152 13.11 1.04 15.00
CA GLU A 152 13.82 0.74 13.77
C GLU A 152 12.91 0.92 12.54
N PRO A 153 13.17 1.89 11.63
CA PRO A 153 12.26 2.19 10.51
C PRO A 153 11.92 0.97 9.64
N HIS A 154 12.88 0.06 9.42
CA HIS A 154 12.66 -1.13 8.62
C HIS A 154 11.66 -2.15 9.23
N HIS A 155 11.39 -2.08 10.52
CA HIS A 155 10.33 -2.88 11.14
C HIS A 155 8.94 -2.46 10.63
N GLY A 156 8.73 -1.18 10.29
CA GLY A 156 7.50 -0.72 9.65
C GLY A 156 7.26 -1.42 8.32
N THR A 157 8.27 -1.49 7.46
CA THR A 157 8.17 -2.17 6.16
C THR A 157 8.09 -3.70 6.30
N THR A 158 8.79 -4.29 7.28
CA THR A 158 8.61 -5.72 7.62
C THR A 158 7.17 -6.00 8.06
N GLN A 159 6.61 -5.21 8.97
CA GLN A 159 5.22 -5.33 9.41
C GLN A 159 4.24 -5.19 8.23
N LYS A 160 4.56 -4.29 7.29
CA LYS A 160 3.75 -4.13 6.06
C LYS A 160 3.74 -5.40 5.22
N LEU A 161 4.88 -6.05 5.02
CA LEU A 161 4.94 -7.31 4.28
C LEU A 161 4.18 -8.43 5.00
N CYS A 162 4.37 -8.58 6.31
CA CYS A 162 3.60 -9.55 7.11
C CYS A 162 2.08 -9.30 7.01
N GLY A 163 1.64 -8.03 7.12
CA GLY A 163 0.23 -7.69 7.00
C GLY A 163 -0.35 -7.93 5.61
N ASN A 164 0.41 -7.61 4.55
CA ASN A 164 -0.02 -7.89 3.18
C ASN A 164 -0.02 -9.39 2.88
N PHE A 165 0.81 -10.21 3.55
CA PHE A 165 0.73 -11.66 3.47
C PHE A 165 -0.63 -12.18 3.96
N PHE A 166 -1.17 -11.67 5.08
CA PHE A 166 -2.53 -12.03 5.51
C PHE A 166 -3.58 -11.68 4.45
N ILE A 167 -3.48 -10.50 3.83
CA ILE A 167 -4.45 -10.08 2.82
C ILE A 167 -4.35 -10.97 1.58
N ALA A 168 -3.15 -11.21 1.07
CA ALA A 168 -2.91 -12.07 -0.09
C ALA A 168 -3.40 -13.50 0.16
N SER A 169 -3.13 -14.04 1.35
CA SER A 169 -3.60 -15.37 1.77
C SER A 169 -5.14 -15.44 1.85
N CYS A 170 -5.80 -14.38 2.32
CA CYS A 170 -7.26 -14.33 2.33
C CYS A 170 -7.84 -14.31 0.91
N ILE A 171 -7.21 -13.62 -0.03
CA ILE A 171 -7.64 -13.58 -1.44
C ILE A 171 -7.55 -14.98 -2.05
N GLU A 172 -6.43 -15.68 -1.85
CA GLU A 172 -6.24 -17.04 -2.32
C GLU A 172 -7.29 -17.99 -1.71
N MET A 173 -7.42 -18.00 -0.40
CA MET A 173 -8.38 -18.81 0.33
C MET A 173 -9.82 -18.60 -0.18
N ILE A 174 -10.22 -17.33 -0.41
CA ILE A 174 -11.55 -17.01 -0.94
C ILE A 174 -11.69 -17.52 -2.38
N SER A 175 -10.66 -17.36 -3.20
CA SER A 175 -10.65 -17.79 -4.59
C SER A 175 -10.81 -19.30 -4.73
N GLU A 176 -10.10 -20.08 -3.92
CA GLU A 176 -10.23 -21.54 -3.86
C GLU A 176 -11.62 -21.96 -3.36
N ALA A 177 -12.12 -21.33 -2.30
CA ALA A 177 -13.43 -21.65 -1.73
C ALA A 177 -14.57 -21.34 -2.71
N VAL A 178 -14.52 -20.23 -3.42
CA VAL A 178 -15.51 -19.87 -4.46
C VAL A 178 -15.43 -20.84 -5.64
N THR A 179 -14.24 -21.19 -6.07
CA THR A 179 -14.05 -22.17 -7.16
C THR A 179 -14.56 -23.56 -6.77
N LEU A 180 -14.34 -23.99 -5.53
CA LEU A 180 -14.87 -25.24 -4.99
C LEU A 180 -16.42 -25.22 -4.97
N ALA A 181 -17.02 -24.10 -4.58
CA ALA A 181 -18.47 -23.92 -4.60
C ALA A 181 -19.03 -24.03 -6.02
N ASP A 182 -18.43 -23.32 -6.97
CA ASP A 182 -18.82 -23.37 -8.40
C ASP A 182 -18.77 -24.80 -8.94
N LYS A 183 -17.71 -25.56 -8.65
CA LYS A 183 -17.55 -26.97 -9.08
C LYS A 183 -18.52 -27.92 -8.42
N SER A 184 -18.99 -27.59 -7.22
CA SER A 184 -19.91 -28.41 -6.42
C SER A 184 -21.38 -28.04 -6.63
N GLY A 185 -21.68 -27.04 -7.48
CA GLY A 185 -23.04 -26.54 -7.71
C GLY A 185 -23.61 -25.72 -6.56
N LEU A 186 -22.75 -25.25 -5.63
CA LEU A 186 -23.14 -24.34 -4.56
C LEU A 186 -23.05 -22.89 -5.07
N SER A 187 -24.03 -22.07 -4.71
CA SER A 187 -24.03 -20.65 -5.08
C SER A 187 -22.86 -19.90 -4.42
N ARG A 188 -22.20 -19.01 -5.16
CA ARG A 188 -21.20 -18.08 -4.61
C ARG A 188 -21.78 -17.19 -3.52
N GLN A 189 -23.09 -16.89 -3.56
CA GLN A 189 -23.77 -16.18 -2.50
C GLN A 189 -23.69 -16.93 -1.15
N ASN A 190 -23.79 -18.24 -1.14
CA ASN A 190 -23.63 -19.04 0.09
C ASN A 190 -22.22 -18.90 0.70
N VAL A 191 -21.18 -18.81 -0.15
CA VAL A 191 -19.81 -18.54 0.31
C VAL A 191 -19.71 -17.13 0.90
N LEU A 192 -20.32 -16.14 0.26
CA LEU A 192 -20.34 -14.75 0.73
C LEU A 192 -21.12 -14.64 2.05
N ASP A 193 -22.25 -15.33 2.19
CA ASP A 193 -23.04 -15.36 3.43
C ASP A 193 -22.23 -15.98 4.58
N PHE A 194 -21.48 -17.05 4.30
CA PHE A 194 -20.56 -17.63 5.28
C PHE A 194 -19.50 -16.62 5.73
N ILE A 195 -18.85 -15.94 4.77
CA ILE A 195 -17.84 -14.90 5.06
C ILE A 195 -18.45 -13.80 5.94
N ASN A 196 -19.63 -13.29 5.57
CA ASN A 196 -20.30 -12.22 6.29
C ASN A 196 -20.72 -12.63 7.71
N THR A 197 -21.04 -13.90 7.92
CA THR A 197 -21.51 -14.41 9.21
C THR A 197 -20.36 -14.82 10.14
N MET A 198 -19.38 -15.53 9.61
CA MET A 198 -18.33 -16.19 10.41
C MET A 198 -17.02 -15.40 10.45
N LEU A 199 -16.76 -14.57 9.44
CA LEU A 199 -15.52 -13.80 9.29
C LEU A 199 -15.83 -12.30 9.11
N PRO A 200 -16.49 -11.62 10.05
CA PRO A 200 -16.97 -10.24 9.89
C PRO A 200 -15.83 -9.24 9.97
N CYS A 201 -14.83 -9.39 9.11
CA CYS A 201 -13.71 -8.48 8.94
C CYS A 201 -13.91 -7.69 7.64
N PRO A 202 -13.94 -6.34 7.67
CA PRO A 202 -14.21 -5.52 6.48
C PRO A 202 -13.30 -5.81 5.28
N VAL A 203 -12.04 -6.19 5.52
CA VAL A 203 -11.10 -6.55 4.45
C VAL A 203 -11.51 -7.86 3.78
N ILE A 204 -11.81 -8.90 4.58
CA ILE A 204 -12.21 -10.23 4.09
C ILE A 204 -13.56 -10.13 3.37
N GLN A 205 -14.54 -9.43 3.97
CA GLN A 205 -15.86 -9.19 3.37
C GLN A 205 -15.74 -8.46 2.03
N GLY A 206 -14.89 -7.42 1.97
CA GLY A 206 -14.69 -6.65 0.74
C GLY A 206 -14.07 -7.45 -0.40
N TYR A 207 -13.13 -8.36 -0.11
CA TYR A 207 -12.60 -9.28 -1.11
C TYR A 207 -13.58 -10.41 -1.43
N GLY A 208 -14.31 -10.91 -0.43
CA GLY A 208 -15.39 -11.87 -0.63
C GLY A 208 -16.43 -11.38 -1.65
N THR A 209 -16.96 -10.17 -1.43
CA THR A 209 -17.89 -9.53 -2.37
C THR A 209 -17.28 -9.39 -3.76
N ARG A 210 -16.06 -8.82 -3.86
CA ARG A 210 -15.37 -8.58 -5.13
C ARG A 210 -15.17 -9.86 -5.94
N ILE A 211 -14.76 -10.94 -5.30
CA ILE A 211 -14.47 -12.23 -5.96
C ILE A 211 -15.77 -12.97 -6.31
N CYS A 212 -16.75 -13.01 -5.38
CA CYS A 212 -18.03 -13.68 -5.65
C CYS A 212 -18.82 -13.00 -6.79
N GLU A 213 -18.71 -11.69 -6.94
CA GLU A 213 -19.43 -10.89 -7.95
C GLU A 213 -18.62 -10.67 -9.24
N ASP A 214 -17.43 -11.23 -9.36
CA ASP A 214 -16.48 -10.97 -10.46
C ASP A 214 -16.19 -9.48 -10.72
N ASN A 215 -16.29 -8.66 -9.68
CA ASN A 215 -16.08 -7.22 -9.76
C ASN A 215 -14.59 -6.86 -9.70
N LEU A 216 -13.82 -7.37 -10.67
CA LEU A 216 -12.35 -7.32 -10.69
C LEU A 216 -11.77 -6.10 -11.40
N ALA A 217 -12.58 -5.36 -12.18
CA ALA A 217 -12.14 -4.15 -12.85
C ALA A 217 -11.91 -3.00 -11.85
N ILE A 218 -10.79 -2.28 -12.00
CA ILE A 218 -10.47 -1.10 -11.20
C ILE A 218 -10.93 0.16 -11.96
N SER A 219 -11.64 1.04 -11.25
CA SER A 219 -12.07 2.34 -11.75
C SER A 219 -12.16 3.36 -10.61
N PRO A 220 -12.36 4.65 -10.89
CA PRO A 220 -12.60 5.65 -9.84
C PRO A 220 -13.80 5.34 -8.93
N SER A 221 -14.83 4.68 -9.45
CA SER A 221 -16.02 4.22 -8.70
C SER A 221 -15.83 2.86 -8.04
N ASN A 222 -14.88 2.05 -8.52
CA ASN A 222 -14.53 0.75 -7.97
C ASN A 222 -13.02 0.65 -7.70
N PRO A 223 -12.49 1.39 -6.73
CA PRO A 223 -11.06 1.40 -6.45
C PRO A 223 -10.59 0.03 -5.96
N GLY A 224 -9.40 -0.36 -6.39
CA GLY A 224 -8.79 -1.65 -6.06
C GLY A 224 -7.28 -1.54 -5.87
N PHE A 225 -6.65 -2.72 -5.80
CA PHE A 225 -5.19 -2.83 -5.80
C PHE A 225 -4.77 -3.73 -6.96
N ALA A 226 -4.06 -3.15 -7.93
CA ALA A 226 -3.77 -3.80 -9.19
C ALA A 226 -2.86 -5.04 -9.05
N VAL A 227 -3.05 -6.02 -9.93
CA VAL A 227 -2.20 -7.23 -10.06
C VAL A 227 -0.71 -6.86 -10.04
N LYS A 228 -0.28 -5.82 -10.78
CA LYS A 228 1.11 -5.34 -10.79
C LYS A 228 1.63 -4.99 -9.39
N GLY A 229 0.79 -4.34 -8.58
CA GLY A 229 1.11 -3.99 -7.20
C GLY A 229 1.13 -5.22 -6.28
N GLY A 230 0.18 -6.14 -6.47
CA GLY A 230 0.11 -7.41 -5.76
C GLY A 230 1.35 -8.26 -6.02
N LEU A 231 1.71 -8.44 -7.29
CA LEU A 231 2.89 -9.19 -7.70
C LEU A 231 4.18 -8.60 -7.10
N LYS A 232 4.32 -7.26 -7.12
CA LYS A 232 5.46 -6.59 -6.46
C LYS A 232 5.49 -6.89 -4.97
N ASP A 233 4.37 -6.71 -4.25
CA ASP A 233 4.33 -6.87 -2.80
C ASP A 233 4.59 -8.34 -2.39
N VAL A 234 3.98 -9.32 -3.09
CA VAL A 234 4.23 -10.75 -2.85
C VAL A 234 5.68 -11.12 -3.19
N GLY A 235 6.24 -10.56 -4.25
CA GLY A 235 7.66 -10.73 -4.58
C GLY A 235 8.59 -10.24 -3.47
N LEU A 236 8.28 -9.10 -2.82
CA LEU A 236 9.03 -8.63 -1.65
C LEU A 236 8.90 -9.56 -0.44
N MET A 237 7.72 -10.18 -0.23
CA MET A 237 7.50 -11.17 0.85
C MET A 237 8.35 -12.42 0.61
N ARG A 238 8.33 -12.96 -0.61
CA ARG A 238 9.13 -14.14 -0.99
C ARG A 238 10.62 -13.88 -0.80
N ARG A 239 11.10 -12.72 -1.26
CA ARG A 239 12.48 -12.32 -1.06
C ARG A 239 12.84 -12.26 0.43
N LEU A 240 12.00 -11.67 1.28
CA LEU A 240 12.25 -11.60 2.72
C LEU A 240 12.22 -13.00 3.36
N ALA A 241 11.32 -13.88 2.90
CA ALA A 241 11.24 -15.26 3.34
C ALA A 241 12.53 -16.05 3.01
N ASP A 242 13.05 -15.89 1.80
CA ASP A 242 14.31 -16.52 1.38
C ASP A 242 15.48 -16.03 2.25
N GLU A 243 15.61 -14.72 2.47
CA GLU A 243 16.69 -14.13 3.29
C GLU A 243 16.61 -14.60 4.76
N THR A 244 15.41 -14.87 5.28
CA THR A 244 15.20 -15.31 6.66
C THR A 244 15.04 -16.84 6.79
N SER A 245 15.19 -17.60 5.70
CA SER A 245 14.95 -19.05 5.63
C SER A 245 13.55 -19.46 6.11
N THR A 246 12.57 -18.58 5.96
CA THR A 246 11.14 -18.84 6.25
C THR A 246 10.48 -19.44 5.01
N LYS A 247 9.52 -20.35 5.20
CA LYS A 247 8.71 -20.91 4.10
C LYS A 247 7.34 -20.27 4.07
N LEU A 248 7.00 -19.61 2.96
CA LEU A 248 5.71 -18.96 2.74
C LEU A 248 4.98 -19.61 1.55
N HIS A 249 4.55 -20.86 1.72
CA HIS A 249 3.91 -21.66 0.65
C HIS A 249 2.71 -20.94 0.00
N ILE A 250 1.87 -20.25 0.79
CA ILE A 250 0.74 -19.50 0.24
C ILE A 250 1.23 -18.32 -0.61
N ALA A 251 2.32 -17.64 -0.21
CA ALA A 251 2.88 -16.55 -1.02
C ALA A 251 3.41 -17.05 -2.37
N ASP A 252 3.96 -18.27 -2.42
CA ASP A 252 4.42 -18.87 -3.68
C ASP A 252 3.24 -19.12 -4.62
N ILE A 253 2.15 -19.71 -4.12
CA ILE A 253 0.92 -19.96 -4.89
C ILE A 253 0.31 -18.64 -5.39
N VAL A 254 0.14 -17.66 -4.50
CA VAL A 254 -0.41 -16.34 -4.88
C VAL A 254 0.46 -15.65 -5.93
N TYR A 255 1.79 -15.76 -5.81
CA TYR A 255 2.72 -15.18 -6.78
C TYR A 255 2.50 -15.80 -8.17
N GLU A 256 2.45 -17.11 -8.27
CA GLU A 256 2.22 -17.84 -9.52
C GLU A 256 0.87 -17.46 -10.16
N HIS A 257 -0.20 -17.35 -9.37
CA HIS A 257 -1.50 -16.96 -9.86
C HIS A 257 -1.53 -15.50 -10.36
N LEU A 258 -0.88 -14.58 -9.65
CA LEU A 258 -0.75 -13.18 -10.09
C LEU A 258 0.12 -13.06 -11.35
N GLU A 259 1.18 -13.84 -11.46
CA GLU A 259 2.05 -13.87 -12.65
C GLU A 259 1.28 -14.32 -13.88
N LYS A 260 0.48 -15.39 -13.77
CA LYS A 260 -0.44 -15.83 -14.85
C LYS A 260 -1.41 -14.72 -15.27
N GLN A 261 -1.97 -13.98 -14.31
CA GLN A 261 -2.86 -12.86 -14.65
C GLN A 261 -2.10 -11.72 -15.37
N LEU A 262 -0.86 -11.43 -14.96
CA LEU A 262 -0.04 -10.44 -15.64
C LEU A 262 0.27 -10.84 -17.07
N GLU A 263 0.65 -12.11 -17.32
CA GLU A 263 0.92 -12.67 -18.65
C GLU A 263 -0.28 -12.60 -19.59
N LYS A 264 -1.50 -12.73 -19.05
CA LYS A 264 -2.77 -12.56 -19.77
C LYS A 264 -3.15 -11.11 -20.07
N GLY A 265 -2.32 -10.15 -19.65
CA GLY A 265 -2.60 -8.73 -19.85
C GLY A 265 -3.52 -8.12 -18.77
N HIS A 266 -3.84 -8.84 -17.70
CA HIS A 266 -4.72 -8.40 -16.62
C HIS A 266 -3.98 -7.58 -15.53
N GLY A 267 -2.82 -7.02 -15.83
CA GLY A 267 -1.99 -6.30 -14.88
C GLY A 267 -2.68 -5.11 -14.18
N ASP A 268 -3.74 -4.56 -14.78
CA ASP A 268 -4.51 -3.43 -14.24
C ASP A 268 -5.84 -3.86 -13.58
N LEU A 269 -6.19 -5.15 -13.57
CA LEU A 269 -7.27 -5.68 -12.75
C LEU A 269 -6.88 -5.69 -11.27
N ASP A 270 -7.88 -5.78 -10.40
CA ASP A 270 -7.64 -5.99 -8.97
C ASP A 270 -6.94 -7.34 -8.74
N TRP A 271 -6.04 -7.41 -7.77
CA TRP A 271 -5.33 -8.65 -7.44
C TRP A 271 -6.25 -9.79 -6.95
N GLY A 272 -7.52 -9.50 -6.63
CA GLY A 272 -8.57 -10.52 -6.47
C GLY A 272 -8.80 -11.34 -7.73
N SER A 273 -8.29 -10.91 -8.90
CA SER A 273 -8.31 -11.69 -10.16
C SER A 273 -7.47 -12.99 -10.08
N VAL A 274 -6.75 -13.23 -9.00
CA VAL A 274 -6.23 -14.56 -8.61
C VAL A 274 -7.28 -15.65 -8.79
N VAL A 275 -8.56 -15.38 -8.50
CA VAL A 275 -9.67 -16.33 -8.71
C VAL A 275 -9.76 -16.86 -10.14
N LEU A 276 -9.40 -16.06 -11.13
CA LEU A 276 -9.42 -16.48 -12.54
C LEU A 276 -8.36 -17.57 -12.82
N SER A 277 -7.19 -17.48 -12.17
CA SER A 277 -6.14 -18.52 -12.24
C SER A 277 -6.60 -19.82 -11.57
N VAL A 278 -7.20 -19.73 -10.39
CA VAL A 278 -7.72 -20.88 -9.63
C VAL A 278 -8.84 -21.60 -10.41
N ARG A 279 -9.77 -20.83 -11.03
CA ARG A 279 -10.83 -21.38 -11.89
C ARG A 279 -10.24 -22.14 -13.08
N GLU A 280 -9.29 -21.55 -13.78
CA GLU A 280 -8.67 -22.16 -14.96
C GLU A 280 -7.96 -23.47 -14.60
N GLU A 281 -7.19 -23.51 -13.53
CA GLU A 281 -6.55 -24.72 -13.04
C GLU A 281 -7.57 -25.82 -12.67
N SER A 282 -8.77 -25.40 -12.27
CA SER A 282 -9.89 -26.28 -11.94
C SER A 282 -10.76 -26.65 -13.15
N GLY A 283 -10.39 -26.23 -14.36
CA GLY A 283 -11.15 -26.50 -15.60
C GLY A 283 -12.44 -25.68 -15.74
N LEU A 284 -12.50 -24.51 -15.10
CA LEU A 284 -13.56 -23.50 -15.27
C LEU A 284 -13.06 -22.35 -16.14
N PRO A 285 -13.95 -21.50 -16.72
CA PRO A 285 -13.52 -20.30 -17.43
C PRO A 285 -12.67 -19.38 -16.55
N GLY A 286 -11.46 -19.06 -17.02
CA GLY A 286 -10.52 -18.14 -16.39
C GLY A 286 -10.67 -16.69 -16.89
N GLU A 287 -11.85 -16.29 -17.31
CA GLU A 287 -12.18 -14.94 -17.79
C GLU A 287 -13.35 -14.37 -16.98
N VAL A 288 -13.41 -13.04 -16.90
CA VAL A 288 -14.58 -12.36 -16.31
C VAL A 288 -15.77 -12.56 -17.24
N GLU A 289 -16.85 -13.17 -16.73
CA GLU A 289 -18.10 -13.25 -17.47
C GLU A 289 -18.60 -11.83 -17.77
N LYS A 290 -18.90 -11.56 -19.04
CA LYS A 290 -19.34 -10.24 -19.54
C LYS A 290 -20.80 -9.98 -19.19
#